data_bca7dbb20e6bc73994d6c6c51ab41042
#
_entry.id   bca7dbb20e6bc73994d6c6c51ab41042
#
_cell.length_a   1.000
_cell.length_b   1.000
_cell.length_c   1.000
_cell.angle_alpha   90.00
_cell.angle_beta   90.00
_cell.angle_gamma   90.00
#
_symmetry.space_group_name_H-M   'P 1'
#
loop_
_entity.id
_entity.type
_entity.pdbx_description
1 polymer ?
#
loop_
_entity_poly.entity_id
_entity_poly.type
_entity_poly.pdbx_seq_one_letter_code
_entity_poly.pdbx_strand_id
1 'polypeptide(L)'
;MADWWTEPIDSGPLPEDGGRYDIIVVGGGPGGSGAAMYASMAGHRVLLLEKSVFPRQKSCGDAVGGSALMHVQAFGCKDEIEATPCYQVTDMIFSSANGVEVSIPLPADRIADRTAGMVIPRLQFDYVLFKRAAELVRKNGGAVIQDFPVSEVHMVGEGDKQRIIGVSGTVGGPRSGNEVMTFTAPLTIGAGGYNCPVSRVVTEAHGEPMRDDDHYIAAYREYWEMDCGKTGPIELHFIGGELGGGYFWIFPVREGVCNVGIGMVQRELKLHKTKLRALQAQVIAEHPKFEERFKSAKMVEGSGIGHMIPCGSPRKHPPSYQPRRIAMAGAGCVGDSATLVNAFSGEGIDPAFVSAKTLVEHFDRDEHADGFPSEAAHDYQTELWKNIGPVMTNSYKMQKLVKKRRLMNWFMGKASRDDKKGEMIRNQLELAVSSKSAQEDVATPWQLIKLVFF
;
A
#
# COMPACT_ATOMS: atom_id res chain seq x y z
N MET A 1 24.82 -18.13 -4.65
CA MET A 1 23.53 -18.78 -4.96
C MET A 1 22.80 -17.86 -5.90
N ALA A 2 22.24 -18.35 -6.99
CA ALA A 2 21.43 -17.54 -7.88
C ALA A 2 20.26 -16.93 -7.10
N ASP A 3 19.89 -15.71 -7.46
CA ASP A 3 18.77 -14.98 -6.86
C ASP A 3 17.45 -15.66 -7.27
N TRP A 4 17.04 -16.67 -6.54
CA TRP A 4 15.87 -17.52 -6.84
C TRP A 4 14.56 -16.73 -7.05
N TRP A 5 14.47 -15.51 -6.54
CA TRP A 5 13.36 -14.59 -6.79
C TRP A 5 13.40 -13.90 -8.17
N THR A 6 14.36 -14.26 -9.02
CA THR A 6 14.42 -13.81 -10.43
C THR A 6 13.89 -14.85 -11.40
N GLU A 7 13.60 -16.06 -10.93
CA GLU A 7 13.05 -17.13 -11.75
C GLU A 7 11.60 -16.85 -12.16
N PRO A 8 11.18 -17.20 -13.38
CA PRO A 8 9.78 -17.07 -13.79
C PRO A 8 8.87 -17.89 -12.86
N ILE A 9 7.72 -17.29 -12.48
CA ILE A 9 6.70 -18.00 -11.72
C ILE A 9 5.85 -18.83 -12.68
N ASP A 10 5.77 -20.14 -12.42
CA ASP A 10 4.89 -21.03 -13.17
C ASP A 10 3.42 -20.73 -12.86
N SER A 11 2.67 -20.32 -13.85
CA SER A 11 1.22 -20.06 -13.78
C SER A 11 0.36 -21.31 -14.02
N GLY A 12 0.96 -22.43 -14.43
CA GLY A 12 0.24 -23.60 -14.90
C GLY A 12 -0.33 -23.40 -16.31
N PRO A 13 -1.17 -24.35 -16.76
CA PRO A 13 -1.80 -24.25 -18.08
C PRO A 13 -2.78 -23.07 -18.16
N LEU A 14 -2.85 -22.47 -19.34
CA LEU A 14 -3.86 -21.45 -19.63
C LEU A 14 -5.27 -22.07 -19.54
N PRO A 15 -6.20 -21.48 -18.76
CA PRO A 15 -7.56 -22.00 -18.70
C PRO A 15 -8.32 -21.79 -20.02
N GLU A 16 -9.38 -22.55 -20.22
CA GLU A 16 -10.28 -22.37 -21.36
C GLU A 16 -11.03 -21.03 -21.25
N ASP A 17 -11.30 -20.40 -22.40
CA ASP A 17 -12.19 -19.25 -22.52
C ASP A 17 -13.61 -19.60 -22.03
N GLY A 18 -14.32 -18.61 -21.47
CA GLY A 18 -15.66 -18.81 -20.89
C GLY A 18 -15.66 -19.46 -19.51
N GLY A 19 -14.49 -19.67 -18.90
CA GLY A 19 -14.38 -20.27 -17.56
C GLY A 19 -15.14 -19.51 -16.49
N ARG A 20 -15.85 -20.25 -15.60
CA ARG A 20 -16.53 -19.67 -14.42
C ARG A 20 -15.78 -20.06 -13.16
N TYR A 21 -15.58 -19.10 -12.26
CA TYR A 21 -14.90 -19.23 -10.97
C TYR A 21 -15.81 -18.72 -9.84
N ASP A 22 -15.46 -19.01 -8.59
CA ASP A 22 -16.15 -18.41 -7.44
C ASP A 22 -15.73 -16.94 -7.28
N ILE A 23 -14.46 -16.69 -7.46
CA ILE A 23 -13.87 -15.34 -7.33
C ILE A 23 -12.87 -15.09 -8.47
N ILE A 24 -12.99 -13.94 -9.13
CA ILE A 24 -11.94 -13.40 -10.02
C ILE A 24 -11.19 -12.31 -9.26
N VAL A 25 -9.84 -12.40 -9.23
CA VAL A 25 -8.96 -11.38 -8.65
C VAL A 25 -8.19 -10.69 -9.78
N VAL A 26 -8.37 -9.38 -9.93
CA VAL A 26 -7.72 -8.56 -10.97
C VAL A 26 -6.56 -7.77 -10.37
N GLY A 27 -5.34 -8.26 -10.59
CA GLY A 27 -4.07 -7.73 -10.10
C GLY A 27 -3.36 -8.67 -9.13
N GLY A 28 -2.05 -8.88 -9.31
CA GLY A 28 -1.20 -9.79 -8.52
C GLY A 28 -0.27 -9.07 -7.52
N GLY A 29 -0.54 -7.80 -7.17
CA GLY A 29 0.17 -7.10 -6.09
C GLY A 29 -0.22 -7.62 -4.70
N PRO A 30 0.27 -7.02 -3.59
CA PRO A 30 -0.04 -7.51 -2.23
C PRO A 30 -1.54 -7.68 -1.98
N GLY A 31 -2.38 -6.74 -2.38
CA GLY A 31 -3.83 -6.84 -2.22
C GLY A 31 -4.43 -8.01 -2.98
N GLY A 32 -4.01 -8.23 -4.23
CA GLY A 32 -4.53 -9.33 -5.05
C GLY A 32 -3.97 -10.69 -4.65
N SER A 33 -2.67 -10.78 -4.39
CA SER A 33 -2.07 -12.01 -3.86
C SER A 33 -2.68 -12.37 -2.49
N GLY A 34 -2.87 -11.38 -1.61
CA GLY A 34 -3.56 -11.56 -0.34
C GLY A 34 -5.00 -12.05 -0.51
N ALA A 35 -5.78 -11.41 -1.40
CA ALA A 35 -7.16 -11.82 -1.68
C ALA A 35 -7.22 -13.25 -2.24
N ALA A 36 -6.34 -13.58 -3.18
CA ALA A 36 -6.27 -14.93 -3.76
C ALA A 36 -5.88 -15.98 -2.72
N MET A 37 -4.94 -15.66 -1.80
CA MET A 37 -4.56 -16.54 -0.71
C MET A 37 -5.69 -16.75 0.29
N TYR A 38 -6.34 -15.67 0.78
CA TYR A 38 -7.47 -15.79 1.69
C TYR A 38 -8.63 -16.57 1.06
N ALA A 39 -8.99 -16.26 -0.17
CA ALA A 39 -10.05 -16.97 -0.89
C ALA A 39 -9.72 -18.47 -1.09
N SER A 40 -8.48 -18.79 -1.46
CA SER A 40 -8.04 -20.18 -1.60
C SER A 40 -8.00 -20.92 -0.26
N MET A 41 -7.59 -20.27 0.83
CA MET A 41 -7.61 -20.84 2.18
C MET A 41 -9.03 -21.10 2.67
N ALA A 42 -10.01 -20.29 2.24
CA ALA A 42 -11.44 -20.49 2.47
C ALA A 42 -12.07 -21.56 1.54
N GLY A 43 -11.29 -22.14 0.62
CA GLY A 43 -11.75 -23.22 -0.27
C GLY A 43 -12.44 -22.74 -1.56
N HIS A 44 -12.37 -21.45 -1.88
CA HIS A 44 -12.94 -20.91 -3.12
C HIS A 44 -12.07 -21.23 -4.34
N ARG A 45 -12.70 -21.46 -5.47
CA ARG A 45 -12.05 -21.60 -6.77
C ARG A 45 -11.79 -20.23 -7.37
N VAL A 46 -10.52 -19.84 -7.40
CA VAL A 46 -10.07 -18.47 -7.76
C VAL A 46 -9.48 -18.43 -9.17
N LEU A 47 -9.76 -17.36 -9.91
CA LEU A 47 -8.98 -16.94 -11.09
C LEU A 47 -8.16 -15.70 -10.70
N LEU A 48 -6.83 -15.82 -10.70
CA LEU A 48 -5.90 -14.71 -10.43
C LEU A 48 -5.32 -14.18 -11.74
N LEU A 49 -5.61 -12.92 -12.06
CA LEU A 49 -5.20 -12.23 -13.28
C LEU A 49 -4.17 -11.14 -12.97
N GLU A 50 -3.01 -11.18 -13.61
CA GLU A 50 -2.00 -10.13 -13.49
C GLU A 50 -1.54 -9.66 -14.88
N LYS A 51 -1.47 -8.34 -15.06
CA LYS A 51 -1.08 -7.71 -16.34
C LYS A 51 0.40 -7.80 -16.69
N SER A 52 1.23 -8.13 -15.71
CA SER A 52 2.69 -8.23 -15.87
C SER A 52 3.13 -9.68 -15.69
N VAL A 53 4.33 -10.00 -16.13
CA VAL A 53 5.02 -11.26 -15.78
C VAL A 53 5.88 -11.01 -14.56
N PHE A 54 5.82 -11.88 -13.57
CA PHE A 54 6.71 -11.85 -12.39
C PHE A 54 8.04 -12.56 -12.69
N PRO A 55 9.18 -12.08 -12.13
CA PRO A 55 9.30 -10.93 -11.23
C PRO A 55 9.12 -9.58 -11.93
N ARG A 56 8.53 -8.60 -11.24
CA ARG A 56 8.29 -7.26 -11.79
C ARG A 56 8.66 -6.14 -10.83
N GLN A 57 9.10 -5.02 -11.35
CA GLN A 57 9.37 -3.82 -10.57
C GLN A 57 8.07 -3.12 -10.14
N LYS A 58 8.10 -2.55 -8.94
CA LYS A 58 7.05 -1.67 -8.41
C LYS A 58 7.69 -0.53 -7.63
N SER A 59 7.20 0.70 -7.84
CA SER A 59 7.63 1.84 -7.03
C SER A 59 7.07 1.75 -5.62
N CYS A 60 7.94 1.84 -4.62
CA CYS A 60 7.63 1.80 -3.18
C CYS A 60 8.83 2.33 -2.39
N GLY A 61 8.62 2.73 -1.14
CA GLY A 61 9.69 2.90 -0.15
C GLY A 61 10.23 1.57 0.38
N ASP A 62 9.61 0.43 -0.02
CA ASP A 62 9.98 -0.93 0.34
C ASP A 62 9.81 -1.29 1.84
N ALA A 63 9.36 -0.36 2.66
CA ALA A 63 9.06 -0.64 4.07
C ALA A 63 7.75 -1.45 4.21
N VAL A 64 7.82 -2.49 5.03
CA VAL A 64 6.71 -3.39 5.39
C VAL A 64 6.53 -3.34 6.89
N GLY A 65 5.39 -2.83 7.36
CA GLY A 65 5.08 -2.69 8.78
C GLY A 65 4.79 -4.02 9.47
N GLY A 66 4.86 -4.03 10.79
CA GLY A 66 4.66 -5.24 11.60
C GLY A 66 3.30 -5.90 11.42
N SER A 67 2.22 -5.12 11.25
CA SER A 67 0.88 -5.67 10.99
C SER A 67 0.82 -6.45 9.67
N ALA A 68 1.46 -5.92 8.62
CA ALA A 68 1.55 -6.62 7.33
C ALA A 68 2.35 -7.92 7.44
N LEU A 69 3.41 -7.96 8.28
CA LEU A 69 4.20 -9.18 8.53
C LEU A 69 3.40 -10.27 9.23
N MET A 70 2.39 -9.94 10.02
CA MET A 70 1.47 -10.94 10.60
C MET A 70 0.66 -11.66 9.51
N HIS A 71 0.18 -10.94 8.49
CA HIS A 71 -0.48 -11.53 7.34
C HIS A 71 0.49 -12.42 6.53
N VAL A 72 1.72 -11.94 6.30
CA VAL A 72 2.80 -12.71 5.64
C VAL A 72 3.06 -14.03 6.37
N GLN A 73 3.10 -14.02 7.69
CA GLN A 73 3.25 -15.22 8.51
C GLN A 73 2.05 -16.16 8.36
N ALA A 74 0.82 -15.63 8.37
CA ALA A 74 -0.40 -16.42 8.16
C ALA A 74 -0.45 -17.09 6.77
N PHE A 75 0.14 -16.47 5.75
CA PHE A 75 0.29 -17.04 4.42
C PHE A 75 1.38 -18.12 4.31
N GLY A 76 2.22 -18.27 5.34
CA GLY A 76 3.39 -19.14 5.33
C GLY A 76 4.54 -18.63 4.47
N CYS A 77 4.64 -17.29 4.27
CA CYS A 77 5.66 -16.64 3.44
C CYS A 77 6.83 -16.07 4.23
N LYS A 78 6.79 -16.11 5.56
CA LYS A 78 7.79 -15.43 6.43
C LYS A 78 9.21 -15.91 6.13
N ASP A 79 9.45 -17.22 6.15
CA ASP A 79 10.79 -17.79 5.99
C ASP A 79 11.38 -17.48 4.62
N GLU A 80 10.57 -17.55 3.55
CA GLU A 80 11.01 -17.19 2.20
C GLU A 80 11.37 -15.70 2.09
N ILE A 81 10.60 -14.82 2.72
CA ILE A 81 10.89 -13.38 2.75
C ILE A 81 12.17 -13.11 3.53
N GLU A 82 12.37 -13.74 4.68
CA GLU A 82 13.58 -13.56 5.49
C GLU A 82 14.84 -14.14 4.84
N ALA A 83 14.68 -15.09 3.92
CA ALA A 83 15.76 -15.62 3.10
C ALA A 83 16.18 -14.67 1.96
N THR A 84 15.41 -13.62 1.66
CA THR A 84 15.81 -12.57 0.71
C THR A 84 16.70 -11.52 1.39
N PRO A 85 17.56 -10.80 0.65
CA PRO A 85 18.21 -9.61 1.19
C PRO A 85 17.19 -8.60 1.66
N CYS A 86 17.12 -8.39 2.96
CA CYS A 86 16.20 -7.44 3.59
C CYS A 86 16.90 -6.73 4.76
N TYR A 87 16.33 -5.62 5.18
CA TYR A 87 16.81 -4.82 6.30
C TYR A 87 15.80 -4.88 7.46
N GLN A 88 16.30 -5.16 8.66
CA GLN A 88 15.47 -5.18 9.86
C GLN A 88 15.41 -3.80 10.49
N VAL A 89 14.21 -3.27 10.66
CA VAL A 89 13.98 -1.97 11.28
C VAL A 89 13.98 -2.11 12.80
N THR A 90 14.77 -1.25 13.48
CA THR A 90 14.82 -1.18 14.94
C THR A 90 14.18 0.08 15.49
N ASP A 91 14.19 1.16 14.73
CA ASP A 91 13.65 2.45 15.11
C ASP A 91 13.26 3.28 13.89
N MET A 92 12.50 4.34 14.13
CA MET A 92 12.13 5.32 13.13
C MET A 92 12.64 6.69 13.51
N ILE A 93 13.40 7.32 12.63
CA ILE A 93 13.86 8.69 12.82
C ILE A 93 12.93 9.63 12.08
N PHE A 94 12.36 10.58 12.79
CA PHE A 94 11.64 11.70 12.24
C PHE A 94 12.46 12.96 12.37
N SER A 95 12.55 13.77 11.32
CA SER A 95 13.16 15.09 11.41
C SER A 95 12.24 16.18 10.87
N SER A 96 12.32 17.35 11.48
CA SER A 96 11.61 18.55 11.06
C SER A 96 12.50 19.48 10.21
N ALA A 97 11.86 20.44 9.56
CA ALA A 97 12.53 21.39 8.65
C ALA A 97 13.62 22.27 9.33
N ASN A 98 13.66 22.36 10.65
CA ASN A 98 14.70 23.06 11.40
C ASN A 98 15.81 22.12 11.92
N GLY A 99 15.83 20.85 11.44
CA GLY A 99 16.87 19.89 11.76
C GLY A 99 16.70 19.15 13.09
N VAL A 100 15.62 19.39 13.85
CA VAL A 100 15.33 18.62 15.07
C VAL A 100 14.94 17.21 14.70
N GLU A 101 15.58 16.22 15.32
CA GLU A 101 15.33 14.80 15.14
C GLU A 101 14.74 14.16 16.39
N VAL A 102 13.89 13.18 16.16
CA VAL A 102 13.32 12.31 17.18
C VAL A 102 13.43 10.88 16.68
N SER A 103 14.12 10.02 17.43
CA SER A 103 14.15 8.58 17.21
C SER A 103 13.05 7.93 18.05
N ILE A 104 12.32 7.02 17.44
CA ILE A 104 11.24 6.23 18.05
C ILE A 104 11.64 4.77 17.91
N PRO A 105 12.08 4.13 19.01
CA PRO A 105 12.42 2.71 18.98
C PRO A 105 11.16 1.87 18.72
N LEU A 106 11.31 0.76 18.00
CA LEU A 106 10.26 -0.24 17.88
C LEU A 106 10.30 -1.22 19.07
N PRO A 107 9.20 -1.90 19.40
CA PRO A 107 9.15 -2.84 20.52
C PRO A 107 10.22 -3.94 20.43
N ALA A 108 11.00 -4.10 21.52
CA ALA A 108 12.17 -4.99 21.53
C ALA A 108 11.81 -6.47 21.29
N ASP A 109 10.67 -6.93 21.81
CA ASP A 109 10.11 -8.25 21.58
C ASP A 109 9.82 -8.48 20.10
N ARG A 110 9.19 -7.52 19.44
CA ARG A 110 8.90 -7.58 18.00
C ARG A 110 10.15 -7.50 17.13
N ILE A 111 11.18 -6.76 17.56
CA ILE A 111 12.49 -6.75 16.88
C ILE A 111 13.12 -8.15 16.97
N ALA A 112 13.12 -8.76 18.16
CA ALA A 112 13.66 -10.10 18.38
C ALA A 112 12.95 -11.15 17.52
N ASP A 113 11.63 -11.08 17.40
CA ASP A 113 10.81 -11.99 16.59
C ASP A 113 10.80 -11.62 15.09
N ARG A 114 11.50 -10.56 14.67
CA ARG A 114 11.50 -10.03 13.30
C ARG A 114 10.10 -9.69 12.77
N THR A 115 9.25 -9.18 13.65
CA THR A 115 7.87 -8.74 13.34
C THR A 115 7.62 -7.26 13.58
N ALA A 116 8.65 -6.49 13.98
CA ALA A 116 8.53 -5.05 14.19
C ALA A 116 8.35 -4.29 12.87
N GLY A 117 9.15 -4.61 11.88
CA GLY A 117 9.13 -4.04 10.54
C GLY A 117 10.38 -4.45 9.76
N MET A 118 10.25 -4.48 8.46
CA MET A 118 11.34 -4.78 7.53
C MET A 118 11.31 -3.84 6.34
N VAL A 119 12.47 -3.62 5.72
CA VAL A 119 12.54 -3.00 4.39
C VAL A 119 12.97 -4.06 3.40
N ILE A 120 12.10 -4.35 2.43
CA ILE A 120 12.25 -5.45 1.49
C ILE A 120 11.93 -4.92 0.10
N PRO A 121 12.86 -4.97 -0.87
CA PRO A 121 12.56 -4.56 -2.23
C PRO A 121 11.31 -5.24 -2.78
N ARG A 122 10.40 -4.45 -3.34
CA ARG A 122 9.10 -4.92 -3.84
C ARG A 122 9.21 -5.99 -4.92
N LEU A 123 10.32 -6.03 -5.65
CA LEU A 123 10.58 -7.10 -6.60
C LEU A 123 10.57 -8.47 -5.89
N GLN A 124 11.23 -8.56 -4.75
CA GLN A 124 11.32 -9.79 -3.94
C GLN A 124 10.05 -10.05 -3.15
N PHE A 125 9.55 -9.03 -2.45
CA PHE A 125 8.35 -9.14 -1.62
C PHE A 125 7.12 -9.59 -2.43
N ASP A 126 6.86 -8.89 -3.54
CA ASP A 126 5.72 -9.21 -4.39
C ASP A 126 5.89 -10.58 -5.08
N TYR A 127 7.14 -10.97 -5.41
CA TYR A 127 7.45 -12.28 -5.98
C TYR A 127 7.04 -13.42 -5.04
N VAL A 128 7.47 -13.36 -3.77
CA VAL A 128 7.15 -14.40 -2.78
C VAL A 128 5.64 -14.52 -2.59
N LEU A 129 4.96 -13.38 -2.45
CA LEU A 129 3.50 -13.38 -2.27
C LEU A 129 2.76 -13.95 -3.47
N PHE A 130 3.14 -13.53 -4.69
CA PHE A 130 2.47 -13.98 -5.90
C PHE A 130 2.73 -15.47 -6.19
N LYS A 131 3.96 -15.94 -5.98
CA LYS A 131 4.32 -17.37 -6.08
C LYS A 131 3.44 -18.21 -5.14
N ARG A 132 3.33 -17.79 -3.86
CA ARG A 132 2.50 -18.49 -2.88
C ARG A 132 1.02 -18.45 -3.23
N ALA A 133 0.52 -17.31 -3.70
CA ALA A 133 -0.86 -17.19 -4.19
C ALA A 133 -1.12 -18.13 -5.36
N ALA A 134 -0.22 -18.19 -6.35
CA ALA A 134 -0.34 -19.08 -7.49
C ALA A 134 -0.37 -20.58 -7.08
N GLU A 135 0.46 -20.97 -6.11
CA GLU A 135 0.45 -22.32 -5.56
C GLU A 135 -0.90 -22.69 -4.92
N LEU A 136 -1.42 -21.82 -4.05
CA LEU A 136 -2.69 -22.05 -3.35
C LEU A 136 -3.88 -22.06 -4.30
N VAL A 137 -3.93 -21.12 -5.25
CA VAL A 137 -4.96 -21.03 -6.27
C VAL A 137 -5.03 -22.33 -7.09
N ARG A 138 -3.89 -22.80 -7.61
CA ARG A 138 -3.82 -24.04 -8.41
C ARG A 138 -4.17 -25.27 -7.58
N LYS A 139 -3.72 -25.34 -6.34
CA LYS A 139 -4.07 -26.44 -5.43
C LYS A 139 -5.57 -26.60 -5.22
N ASN A 140 -6.33 -25.48 -5.27
CA ASN A 140 -7.79 -25.49 -5.13
C ASN A 140 -8.54 -25.54 -6.48
N GLY A 141 -7.88 -25.96 -7.57
CA GLY A 141 -8.51 -26.07 -8.89
C GLY A 141 -8.81 -24.73 -9.56
N GLY A 142 -8.23 -23.64 -9.07
CA GLY A 142 -8.25 -22.33 -9.70
C GLY A 142 -7.22 -22.19 -10.81
N ALA A 143 -7.12 -21.00 -11.39
CA ALA A 143 -6.17 -20.69 -12.46
C ALA A 143 -5.46 -19.34 -12.22
N VAL A 144 -4.27 -19.21 -12.80
CA VAL A 144 -3.46 -17.99 -12.73
C VAL A 144 -3.04 -17.62 -14.15
N ILE A 145 -3.25 -16.36 -14.53
CA ILE A 145 -2.80 -15.86 -15.83
C ILE A 145 -1.95 -14.61 -15.59
N GLN A 146 -0.70 -14.66 -16.02
CA GLN A 146 0.20 -13.53 -16.11
C GLN A 146 0.18 -12.96 -17.53
N ASP A 147 0.69 -11.74 -17.70
CA ASP A 147 0.66 -10.99 -18.96
C ASP A 147 -0.77 -10.85 -19.53
N PHE A 148 -1.73 -10.68 -18.62
CA PHE A 148 -3.16 -10.59 -18.93
C PHE A 148 -3.75 -9.25 -18.45
N PRO A 149 -3.54 -8.16 -19.18
CA PRO A 149 -4.23 -6.90 -18.86
C PRO A 149 -5.73 -7.04 -19.12
N VAL A 150 -6.52 -6.93 -18.06
CA VAL A 150 -7.99 -6.85 -18.17
C VAL A 150 -8.33 -5.56 -18.93
N SER A 151 -9.02 -5.72 -20.05
CA SER A 151 -9.43 -4.63 -20.94
C SER A 151 -10.87 -4.19 -20.71
N GLU A 152 -11.74 -5.12 -20.28
CA GLU A 152 -13.17 -4.86 -20.08
C GLU A 152 -13.67 -5.53 -18.79
N VAL A 153 -14.60 -4.85 -18.12
CA VAL A 153 -15.35 -5.35 -16.97
C VAL A 153 -16.82 -5.43 -17.37
N HIS A 154 -17.38 -6.64 -17.31
CA HIS A 154 -18.73 -6.90 -17.77
C HIS A 154 -19.76 -6.65 -16.70
N MET A 155 -20.79 -5.91 -17.06
CA MET A 155 -21.93 -5.61 -16.19
C MET A 155 -23.25 -6.06 -16.82
N VAL A 156 -24.22 -6.38 -15.97
CA VAL A 156 -25.60 -6.64 -16.36
C VAL A 156 -26.55 -5.84 -15.47
N GLY A 157 -27.80 -5.69 -15.93
CA GLY A 157 -28.81 -4.91 -15.22
C GLY A 157 -28.74 -3.41 -15.51
N GLU A 158 -29.73 -2.67 -14.98
CA GLU A 158 -29.83 -1.22 -15.10
C GLU A 158 -30.13 -0.56 -13.75
N GLY A 159 -29.67 0.66 -13.55
CA GLY A 159 -29.89 1.42 -12.30
C GLY A 159 -29.36 0.66 -11.07
N ASP A 160 -30.19 0.55 -10.03
CA ASP A 160 -29.82 -0.12 -8.77
C ASP A 160 -29.63 -1.64 -8.89
N LYS A 161 -30.03 -2.21 -10.04
CA LYS A 161 -29.83 -3.65 -10.34
C LYS A 161 -28.54 -3.93 -11.10
N GLN A 162 -27.72 -2.93 -11.38
CA GLN A 162 -26.43 -3.12 -12.04
C GLN A 162 -25.51 -3.96 -11.16
N ARG A 163 -24.90 -4.99 -11.77
CA ARG A 163 -23.88 -5.82 -11.13
C ARG A 163 -22.76 -6.20 -12.08
N ILE A 164 -21.56 -6.34 -11.57
CA ILE A 164 -20.41 -6.89 -12.28
C ILE A 164 -20.56 -8.42 -12.30
N ILE A 165 -20.28 -9.04 -13.46
CA ILE A 165 -20.41 -10.49 -13.66
C ILE A 165 -19.10 -11.14 -14.12
N GLY A 166 -18.08 -10.37 -14.46
CA GLY A 166 -16.82 -10.90 -14.94
C GLY A 166 -15.96 -9.89 -15.66
N VAL A 167 -14.93 -10.36 -16.33
CA VAL A 167 -13.94 -9.56 -17.03
C VAL A 167 -13.47 -10.22 -18.31
N SER A 168 -12.97 -9.41 -19.27
CA SER A 168 -12.24 -9.88 -20.45
C SER A 168 -10.86 -9.25 -20.54
N GLY A 169 -9.96 -9.95 -21.21
CA GLY A 169 -8.60 -9.50 -21.51
C GLY A 169 -7.94 -10.37 -22.56
N THR A 170 -6.68 -10.11 -22.84
CA THR A 170 -5.90 -10.83 -23.86
C THR A 170 -4.51 -11.10 -23.31
N VAL A 171 -4.02 -12.32 -23.42
CA VAL A 171 -2.63 -12.67 -23.08
C VAL A 171 -1.67 -11.88 -23.96
N GLY A 172 -0.67 -11.25 -23.41
CA GLY A 172 0.23 -10.34 -24.12
C GLY A 172 -0.38 -8.96 -24.44
N GLY A 173 -1.62 -8.74 -23.98
CA GLY A 173 -2.35 -7.48 -24.17
C GLY A 173 -3.00 -7.31 -25.55
N PRO A 174 -3.70 -6.19 -25.80
CA PRO A 174 -4.56 -5.99 -26.97
C PRO A 174 -3.82 -5.99 -28.33
N ARG A 175 -2.49 -5.87 -28.31
CA ARG A 175 -1.66 -5.82 -29.53
C ARG A 175 -0.92 -7.12 -29.81
N SER A 176 -1.12 -8.15 -28.98
CA SER A 176 -0.44 -9.45 -29.14
C SER A 176 -0.90 -10.26 -30.36
N GLY A 177 -2.11 -9.99 -30.84
CA GLY A 177 -2.77 -10.81 -31.87
C GLY A 177 -3.46 -12.07 -31.31
N ASN A 178 -3.40 -12.29 -30.00
CA ASN A 178 -4.11 -13.39 -29.33
C ASN A 178 -5.60 -13.08 -29.19
N GLU A 179 -6.40 -14.13 -29.04
CA GLU A 179 -7.85 -14.00 -28.85
C GLU A 179 -8.18 -13.38 -27.49
N VAL A 180 -9.32 -12.68 -27.43
CA VAL A 180 -9.89 -12.17 -26.19
C VAL A 180 -10.48 -13.32 -25.41
N MET A 181 -10.13 -13.42 -24.14
CA MET A 181 -10.69 -14.40 -23.21
C MET A 181 -11.61 -13.71 -22.21
N THR A 182 -12.74 -14.35 -21.94
CA THR A 182 -13.78 -13.85 -21.03
C THR A 182 -13.98 -14.81 -19.87
N PHE A 183 -14.05 -14.30 -18.66
CA PHE A 183 -14.26 -15.09 -17.46
C PHE A 183 -15.36 -14.49 -16.59
N THR A 184 -16.13 -15.35 -15.92
CA THR A 184 -17.24 -14.95 -15.07
C THR A 184 -17.08 -15.44 -13.63
N ALA A 185 -17.59 -14.67 -12.69
CA ALA A 185 -17.66 -15.04 -11.28
C ALA A 185 -18.77 -14.26 -10.54
N PRO A 186 -19.32 -14.83 -9.47
CA PRO A 186 -20.19 -14.10 -8.55
C PRO A 186 -19.51 -12.86 -7.93
N LEU A 187 -18.22 -12.96 -7.62
CA LEU A 187 -17.42 -11.86 -7.06
C LEU A 187 -16.18 -11.58 -7.91
N THR A 188 -16.01 -10.33 -8.32
CA THR A 188 -14.79 -9.81 -8.96
C THR A 188 -14.07 -8.86 -7.99
N ILE A 189 -12.84 -9.20 -7.59
CA ILE A 189 -12.01 -8.38 -6.69
C ILE A 189 -11.09 -7.48 -7.50
N GLY A 190 -11.27 -6.17 -7.39
CA GLY A 190 -10.39 -5.17 -7.98
C GLY A 190 -9.15 -4.94 -7.12
N ALA A 191 -8.00 -5.47 -7.55
CA ALA A 191 -6.69 -5.35 -6.88
C ALA A 191 -5.58 -4.82 -7.81
N GLY A 192 -5.94 -4.24 -8.96
CA GLY A 192 -5.02 -3.73 -9.98
C GLY A 192 -4.30 -2.42 -9.63
N GLY A 193 -4.41 -1.96 -8.36
CA GLY A 193 -3.79 -0.75 -7.87
C GLY A 193 -4.52 0.51 -8.35
N TYR A 194 -3.81 1.60 -8.37
CA TYR A 194 -4.29 2.95 -8.69
C TYR A 194 -5.00 3.09 -10.07
N ASN A 195 -4.73 2.23 -11.04
CA ASN A 195 -5.36 2.20 -12.36
C ASN A 195 -6.25 0.95 -12.59
N CYS A 196 -6.78 0.36 -11.53
CA CYS A 196 -7.59 -0.85 -11.61
C CYS A 196 -8.85 -0.65 -12.47
N PRO A 197 -9.09 -1.49 -13.49
CA PRO A 197 -10.30 -1.38 -14.33
C PRO A 197 -11.59 -1.62 -13.53
N VAL A 198 -11.59 -2.56 -12.59
CA VAL A 198 -12.73 -2.83 -11.70
C VAL A 198 -13.04 -1.60 -10.83
N SER A 199 -12.01 -1.00 -10.22
CA SER A 199 -12.18 0.22 -9.42
C SER A 199 -12.76 1.39 -10.24
N ARG A 200 -12.41 1.49 -11.52
CA ARG A 200 -12.98 2.51 -12.42
C ARG A 200 -14.48 2.31 -12.57
N VAL A 201 -14.92 1.09 -12.89
CA VAL A 201 -16.35 0.79 -13.06
C VAL A 201 -17.12 1.02 -11.76
N VAL A 202 -16.59 0.56 -10.63
CA VAL A 202 -17.22 0.80 -9.30
C VAL A 202 -17.37 2.29 -9.01
N THR A 203 -16.33 3.11 -9.24
CA THR A 203 -16.40 4.55 -8.98
C THR A 203 -17.32 5.30 -9.94
N GLU A 204 -17.33 4.93 -11.22
CA GLU A 204 -18.22 5.49 -12.22
C GLU A 204 -19.70 5.19 -11.90
N ALA A 205 -20.01 3.94 -11.50
CA ALA A 205 -21.35 3.55 -11.08
C ALA A 205 -21.88 4.36 -9.88
N HIS A 206 -20.98 4.85 -9.03
CA HIS A 206 -21.32 5.70 -7.89
C HIS A 206 -21.20 7.20 -8.16
N GLY A 207 -20.88 7.61 -9.38
CA GLY A 207 -20.69 9.02 -9.74
C GLY A 207 -19.48 9.68 -9.07
N GLU A 208 -18.50 8.89 -8.65
CA GLU A 208 -17.32 9.40 -7.97
C GLU A 208 -16.12 9.55 -8.93
N PRO A 209 -15.26 10.55 -8.76
CA PRO A 209 -14.08 10.68 -9.60
C PRO A 209 -13.07 9.57 -9.29
N MET A 210 -12.51 8.95 -10.32
CA MET A 210 -11.43 7.96 -10.18
C MET A 210 -10.21 8.56 -9.48
N ARG A 211 -9.93 9.85 -9.68
CA ARG A 211 -8.78 10.58 -9.14
C ARG A 211 -9.20 11.83 -8.42
N ASP A 212 -8.51 12.14 -7.32
CA ASP A 212 -8.73 13.32 -6.50
C ASP A 212 -7.39 13.85 -5.98
N ASP A 213 -6.98 15.01 -6.46
CA ASP A 213 -5.66 15.59 -6.17
C ASP A 213 -5.39 15.83 -4.67
N ASP A 214 -6.43 15.99 -3.86
CA ASP A 214 -6.31 16.16 -2.40
C ASP A 214 -6.04 14.85 -1.66
N HIS A 215 -6.35 13.72 -2.30
CA HIS A 215 -6.31 12.38 -1.72
C HIS A 215 -5.33 11.45 -2.46
N TYR A 216 -4.42 12.04 -3.24
CA TYR A 216 -3.35 11.33 -3.92
C TYR A 216 -1.99 11.94 -3.57
N ILE A 217 -1.01 11.08 -3.37
CA ILE A 217 0.39 11.45 -3.19
C ILE A 217 1.15 11.03 -4.43
N ALA A 218 1.87 11.94 -5.04
CA ALA A 218 2.89 11.60 -6.02
C ALA A 218 4.17 11.24 -5.26
N ALA A 219 4.81 10.15 -5.64
CA ALA A 219 6.06 9.69 -5.05
C ALA A 219 7.09 9.39 -6.15
N TYR A 220 8.36 9.61 -5.83
CA TYR A 220 9.50 9.25 -6.67
C TYR A 220 10.60 8.66 -5.78
N ARG A 221 11.25 7.57 -6.22
CA ARG A 221 12.34 6.95 -5.48
C ARG A 221 13.46 6.47 -6.39
N GLU A 222 14.65 6.38 -5.84
CA GLU A 222 15.85 5.78 -6.41
C GLU A 222 16.50 4.85 -5.41
N TYR A 223 17.30 3.89 -5.88
CA TYR A 223 18.23 3.18 -5.00
C TYR A 223 19.58 3.87 -5.03
N TRP A 224 20.24 3.91 -3.88
CA TRP A 224 21.56 4.50 -3.69
C TRP A 224 22.49 3.55 -2.97
N GLU A 225 23.67 3.33 -3.51
CA GLU A 225 24.78 2.70 -2.81
C GLU A 225 25.35 3.70 -1.81
N MET A 226 25.20 3.43 -0.53
CA MET A 226 25.64 4.30 0.55
C MET A 226 25.83 3.50 1.83
N ASP A 227 26.64 4.03 2.76
CA ASP A 227 26.92 3.35 4.02
C ASP A 227 25.67 3.15 4.86
N CYS A 228 25.29 1.89 5.06
CA CYS A 228 24.23 1.45 5.97
C CYS A 228 24.44 -0.02 6.35
N GLY A 229 24.05 -0.40 7.58
CA GLY A 229 24.14 -1.78 8.07
C GLY A 229 23.05 -2.70 7.55
N LYS A 230 22.86 -3.82 8.26
CA LYS A 230 21.79 -4.81 8.00
C LYS A 230 20.55 -4.58 8.86
N THR A 231 20.67 -3.77 9.89
CA THR A 231 19.61 -3.43 10.86
C THR A 231 19.84 -2.03 11.40
N GLY A 232 18.80 -1.36 11.79
CA GLY A 232 18.82 0.00 12.34
C GLY A 232 17.57 0.83 11.95
N PRO A 233 17.69 2.16 11.95
CA PRO A 233 16.57 3.04 11.65
C PRO A 233 16.17 3.09 10.19
N ILE A 234 14.90 3.45 9.99
CA ILE A 234 14.43 4.12 8.77
C ILE A 234 14.20 5.60 9.05
N GLU A 235 14.37 6.45 8.04
CA GLU A 235 14.35 7.88 8.23
C GLU A 235 13.26 8.57 7.39
N LEU A 236 12.44 9.43 8.04
CA LEU A 236 11.42 10.27 7.44
C LEU A 236 11.68 11.74 7.77
N HIS A 237 11.96 12.54 6.76
CA HIS A 237 12.36 13.93 6.90
C HIS A 237 11.29 14.89 6.38
N PHE A 238 10.63 15.61 7.28
CA PHE A 238 9.66 16.66 6.96
C PHE A 238 10.40 17.97 6.69
N ILE A 239 11.04 18.07 5.53
CA ILE A 239 11.96 19.16 5.19
C ILE A 239 11.24 20.52 5.15
N GLY A 240 9.92 20.54 4.98
CA GLY A 240 9.13 21.77 4.92
C GLY A 240 9.33 22.52 3.58
N GLY A 241 8.96 23.79 3.54
CA GLY A 241 9.07 24.60 2.33
C GLY A 241 8.14 24.08 1.23
N GLU A 242 8.70 23.73 0.10
CA GLU A 242 7.96 23.25 -1.08
C GLU A 242 7.37 21.83 -0.93
N LEU A 243 7.78 21.07 0.10
CA LEU A 243 7.25 19.73 0.40
C LEU A 243 5.91 19.73 1.14
N GLY A 244 5.04 20.67 0.91
CA GLY A 244 3.75 20.79 1.58
C GLY A 244 3.00 19.46 1.71
N GLY A 245 2.95 18.89 2.95
CA GLY A 245 2.26 17.65 3.26
C GLY A 245 2.92 16.37 2.79
N GLY A 246 4.23 16.41 2.51
CA GLY A 246 5.04 15.27 2.14
C GLY A 246 6.32 15.15 2.97
N TYR A 247 7.14 14.19 2.63
CA TYR A 247 8.43 13.95 3.26
C TYR A 247 9.45 13.35 2.28
N PHE A 248 10.72 13.49 2.62
CA PHE A 248 11.86 12.80 2.03
C PHE A 248 12.21 11.62 2.93
N TRP A 249 12.55 10.45 2.35
CA TRP A 249 12.91 9.28 3.13
C TRP A 249 14.24 8.67 2.72
N ILE A 250 14.89 8.00 3.68
CA ILE A 250 16.06 7.15 3.46
C ILE A 250 15.78 5.83 4.19
N PHE A 251 15.52 4.77 3.43
CA PHE A 251 15.21 3.46 3.94
C PHE A 251 16.25 2.45 3.46
N PRO A 252 17.16 1.99 4.35
CA PRO A 252 18.06 0.92 3.97
C PRO A 252 17.28 -0.32 3.56
N VAL A 253 17.63 -0.92 2.42
CA VAL A 253 16.95 -2.15 1.92
C VAL A 253 17.80 -3.39 2.12
N ARG A 254 19.10 -3.21 2.25
CA ARG A 254 20.12 -4.19 2.59
C ARG A 254 21.40 -3.45 2.95
N GLU A 255 22.40 -4.19 3.46
CA GLU A 255 23.73 -3.64 3.70
C GLU A 255 24.28 -2.91 2.45
N GLY A 256 24.68 -1.68 2.62
CA GLY A 256 25.27 -0.85 1.57
C GLY A 256 24.29 -0.27 0.54
N VAL A 257 22.95 -0.46 0.67
CA VAL A 257 21.98 0.05 -0.30
C VAL A 257 20.74 0.61 0.40
N CYS A 258 20.37 1.85 0.04
CA CYS A 258 19.16 2.52 0.52
C CYS A 258 18.18 2.83 -0.61
N ASN A 259 16.89 2.72 -0.30
CA ASN A 259 15.80 3.33 -1.05
C ASN A 259 15.66 4.78 -0.57
N VAL A 260 15.92 5.71 -1.47
CA VAL A 260 15.84 7.15 -1.19
C VAL A 260 14.73 7.74 -2.04
N GLY A 261 13.82 8.46 -1.43
CA GLY A 261 12.72 9.02 -2.19
C GLY A 261 12.04 10.20 -1.55
N ILE A 262 11.05 10.70 -2.28
CA ILE A 262 10.29 11.88 -1.93
C ILE A 262 8.83 11.70 -2.31
N GLY A 263 7.93 12.14 -1.45
CA GLY A 263 6.49 12.12 -1.70
C GLY A 263 5.84 13.46 -1.37
N MET A 264 4.82 13.84 -2.16
CA MET A 264 4.07 15.07 -1.98
C MET A 264 2.62 14.87 -2.41
N VAL A 265 1.69 15.51 -1.71
CA VAL A 265 0.28 15.56 -2.13
C VAL A 265 0.17 16.17 -3.52
N GLN A 266 -0.59 15.53 -4.40
CA GLN A 266 -0.71 15.90 -5.82
C GLN A 266 -1.15 17.36 -6.03
N ARG A 267 -2.07 17.87 -5.21
CA ARG A 267 -2.48 19.28 -5.24
C ARG A 267 -1.30 20.22 -4.97
N GLU A 268 -0.46 19.92 -3.99
CA GLU A 268 0.70 20.75 -3.65
C GLU A 268 1.73 20.72 -4.79
N LEU A 269 1.95 19.53 -5.37
CA LEU A 269 2.84 19.39 -6.53
C LEU A 269 2.41 20.27 -7.70
N LYS A 270 1.09 20.34 -7.97
CA LYS A 270 0.53 21.22 -9.01
C LYS A 270 0.65 22.71 -8.66
N LEU A 271 0.40 23.06 -7.40
CA LEU A 271 0.52 24.46 -6.92
C LEU A 271 1.94 24.99 -7.04
N HIS A 272 2.91 24.20 -6.63
CA HIS A 272 4.34 24.57 -6.67
C HIS A 272 4.97 24.37 -8.07
N LYS A 273 4.25 23.79 -9.04
CA LYS A 273 4.74 23.51 -10.42
C LYS A 273 6.09 22.80 -10.43
N THR A 274 6.34 21.95 -9.41
CA THR A 274 7.63 21.26 -9.26
C THR A 274 7.57 19.82 -9.78
N LYS A 275 8.74 19.24 -10.07
CA LYS A 275 8.91 17.83 -10.45
C LYS A 275 9.64 17.10 -9.33
N LEU A 276 9.08 16.02 -8.81
CA LEU A 276 9.65 15.29 -7.68
C LEU A 276 11.09 14.87 -7.89
N ARG A 277 11.46 14.40 -9.08
CA ARG A 277 12.84 14.04 -9.41
C ARG A 277 13.81 15.22 -9.23
N ALA A 278 13.44 16.39 -9.72
CA ALA A 278 14.26 17.60 -9.58
C ALA A 278 14.33 18.06 -8.13
N LEU A 279 13.20 18.00 -7.42
CA LEU A 279 13.13 18.35 -6.01
C LEU A 279 13.96 17.40 -5.13
N GLN A 280 13.92 16.09 -5.40
CA GLN A 280 14.78 15.12 -4.72
C GLN A 280 16.26 15.42 -4.94
N ALA A 281 16.67 15.67 -6.18
CA ALA A 281 18.06 16.03 -6.49
C ALA A 281 18.50 17.31 -5.79
N GLN A 282 17.62 18.33 -5.74
CA GLN A 282 17.87 19.57 -5.03
C GLN A 282 18.03 19.33 -3.51
N VAL A 283 17.12 18.54 -2.89
CA VAL A 283 17.22 18.19 -1.47
C VAL A 283 18.54 17.48 -1.14
N ILE A 284 18.97 16.55 -1.98
CA ILE A 284 20.21 15.82 -1.79
C ILE A 284 21.42 16.76 -1.88
N ALA A 285 21.42 17.70 -2.86
CA ALA A 285 22.56 18.56 -3.14
C ALA A 285 22.68 19.78 -2.21
N GLU A 286 21.55 20.35 -1.76
CA GLU A 286 21.52 21.65 -1.11
C GLU A 286 21.15 21.59 0.38
N HIS A 287 20.53 20.48 0.86
CA HIS A 287 20.15 20.38 2.25
C HIS A 287 21.36 20.02 3.12
N PRO A 288 21.74 20.84 4.11
CA PRO A 288 22.98 20.68 4.89
C PRO A 288 23.16 19.32 5.54
N LYS A 289 22.07 18.65 5.87
CA LYS A 289 22.07 17.31 6.46
C LYS A 289 22.46 16.21 5.45
N PHE A 290 22.15 16.38 4.17
CA PHE A 290 22.31 15.34 3.15
C PHE A 290 23.52 15.55 2.25
N GLU A 291 23.89 16.80 2.00
CA GLU A 291 25.02 17.13 1.13
C GLU A 291 26.27 16.29 1.44
N GLU A 292 26.71 16.28 2.71
CA GLU A 292 27.89 15.51 3.13
C GLU A 292 27.66 14.00 3.03
N ARG A 293 26.47 13.52 3.46
CA ARG A 293 26.14 12.09 3.47
C ARG A 293 26.08 11.48 2.06
N PHE A 294 25.68 12.27 1.08
CA PHE A 294 25.56 11.80 -0.31
C PHE A 294 26.82 12.01 -1.16
N LYS A 295 27.88 12.68 -0.64
CA LYS A 295 29.15 12.90 -1.39
C LYS A 295 29.81 11.60 -1.85
N SER A 296 29.79 10.55 -1.06
CA SER A 296 30.34 9.24 -1.37
C SER A 296 29.31 8.25 -1.91
N ALA A 297 28.04 8.60 -1.89
CA ALA A 297 26.94 7.73 -2.33
C ALA A 297 26.82 7.74 -3.86
N LYS A 298 26.37 6.63 -4.44
CA LYS A 298 26.14 6.47 -5.87
C LYS A 298 24.72 6.04 -6.15
N MET A 299 24.03 6.78 -7.01
CA MET A 299 22.72 6.38 -7.49
C MET A 299 22.85 5.14 -8.36
N VAL A 300 22.03 4.12 -8.11
CA VAL A 300 21.93 2.92 -8.94
C VAL A 300 21.22 3.30 -10.23
N GLU A 301 21.92 3.20 -11.36
CA GLU A 301 21.41 3.61 -12.65
C GLU A 301 20.12 2.86 -13.02
N GLY A 302 19.16 3.58 -13.61
CA GLY A 302 17.86 3.01 -14.00
C GLY A 302 16.91 2.68 -12.84
N SER A 303 17.30 2.92 -11.58
CA SER A 303 16.45 2.62 -10.42
C SER A 303 15.34 3.64 -10.17
N GLY A 304 15.42 4.84 -10.80
CA GLY A 304 14.46 5.92 -10.58
C GLY A 304 13.06 5.60 -11.11
N ILE A 305 12.04 5.60 -10.22
CA ILE A 305 10.67 5.27 -10.60
C ILE A 305 9.66 6.12 -9.81
N GLY A 306 8.69 6.69 -10.53
CA GLY A 306 7.59 7.45 -9.96
C GLY A 306 6.30 6.65 -9.86
N HIS A 307 5.45 6.98 -8.89
CA HIS A 307 4.14 6.38 -8.71
C HIS A 307 3.15 7.34 -8.09
N MET A 308 1.86 7.05 -8.28
CA MET A 308 0.74 7.71 -7.58
C MET A 308 0.20 6.80 -6.48
N ILE A 309 0.06 7.35 -5.29
CA ILE A 309 -0.36 6.65 -4.08
C ILE A 309 -1.76 7.17 -3.70
N PRO A 310 -2.80 6.33 -3.79
CA PRO A 310 -4.18 6.72 -3.46
C PRO A 310 -4.45 6.57 -1.96
N CYS A 311 -4.78 7.67 -1.27
CA CYS A 311 -4.94 7.70 0.17
C CYS A 311 -6.36 7.36 0.64
N GLY A 312 -6.45 6.58 1.73
CA GLY A 312 -7.67 6.20 2.45
C GLY A 312 -8.24 7.33 3.32
N SER A 313 -8.11 8.56 2.87
CA SER A 313 -8.55 9.73 3.62
C SER A 313 -10.05 10.00 3.45
N PRO A 314 -10.73 10.48 4.52
CA PRO A 314 -12.15 10.79 4.45
C PRO A 314 -12.43 11.93 3.46
N ARG A 315 -13.47 11.79 2.66
CA ARG A 315 -13.90 12.78 1.68
C ARG A 315 -14.86 13.78 2.31
N LYS A 316 -14.83 15.03 1.85
CA LYS A 316 -15.67 16.11 2.39
C LYS A 316 -17.10 16.10 1.83
N HIS A 317 -17.75 14.97 1.71
CA HIS A 317 -19.15 14.95 1.30
C HIS A 317 -20.04 14.56 2.48
N PRO A 318 -21.01 15.42 2.88
CA PRO A 318 -21.99 15.04 3.86
C PRO A 318 -22.77 13.79 3.39
N PRO A 319 -23.20 12.92 4.30
CA PRO A 319 -23.16 13.07 5.75
C PRO A 319 -21.95 12.42 6.44
N SER A 320 -21.02 11.81 5.73
CA SER A 320 -19.97 11.03 6.39
C SER A 320 -18.59 11.35 5.83
N TYR A 321 -17.59 11.47 6.70
CA TYR A 321 -16.16 11.49 6.38
C TYR A 321 -15.67 10.10 5.94
N GLN A 322 -16.44 9.38 5.16
CA GLN A 322 -16.08 8.05 4.67
C GLN A 322 -15.18 8.17 3.44
N PRO A 323 -14.32 7.16 3.16
CA PRO A 323 -13.66 7.07 1.88
C PRO A 323 -14.71 6.94 0.78
N ARG A 324 -14.28 7.06 -0.47
CA ARG A 324 -15.17 6.81 -1.60
C ARG A 324 -15.71 5.36 -1.56
N ARG A 325 -16.80 5.13 -2.23
CA ARG A 325 -17.37 3.78 -2.39
C ARG A 325 -16.42 2.87 -3.14
N ILE A 326 -16.21 1.67 -2.62
CA ILE A 326 -15.21 0.70 -3.09
C ILE A 326 -15.81 -0.65 -3.47
N ALA A 327 -17.13 -0.80 -3.35
CA ALA A 327 -17.83 -2.03 -3.68
C ALA A 327 -19.22 -1.74 -4.26
N MET A 328 -19.73 -2.68 -5.04
CA MET A 328 -21.07 -2.74 -5.60
C MET A 328 -21.46 -4.20 -5.81
N ALA A 329 -22.70 -4.47 -6.24
CA ALA A 329 -23.09 -5.83 -6.57
C ALA A 329 -22.12 -6.46 -7.59
N GLY A 330 -21.65 -7.66 -7.29
CA GLY A 330 -20.70 -8.43 -8.09
C GLY A 330 -19.24 -8.03 -7.94
N ALA A 331 -18.91 -6.97 -7.19
CA ALA A 331 -17.50 -6.56 -7.04
C ALA A 331 -17.16 -5.83 -5.75
N GLY A 332 -15.89 -5.98 -5.32
CA GLY A 332 -15.24 -5.18 -4.30
C GLY A 332 -13.79 -4.85 -4.65
N CYS A 333 -13.31 -3.68 -4.26
CA CYS A 333 -11.94 -3.24 -4.46
C CYS A 333 -11.13 -3.36 -3.17
N VAL A 334 -9.81 -3.66 -3.28
CA VAL A 334 -8.91 -3.80 -2.14
C VAL A 334 -7.61 -3.00 -2.33
N GLY A 335 -6.96 -2.63 -1.25
CA GLY A 335 -5.69 -1.90 -1.25
C GLY A 335 -5.75 -0.57 -2.02
N ASP A 336 -4.76 -0.33 -2.89
CA ASP A 336 -4.69 0.90 -3.70
C ASP A 336 -5.90 1.07 -4.63
N SER A 337 -6.50 -0.03 -5.10
CA SER A 337 -7.73 0.01 -5.91
C SER A 337 -8.92 0.56 -5.12
N ALA A 338 -8.92 0.36 -3.81
CA ALA A 338 -9.89 0.91 -2.86
C ALA A 338 -9.44 2.25 -2.23
N THR A 339 -8.31 2.81 -2.67
CA THR A 339 -7.71 4.04 -2.10
C THR A 339 -7.44 3.96 -0.59
N LEU A 340 -6.79 2.90 -0.13
CA LEU A 340 -6.63 2.62 1.31
C LEU A 340 -5.21 2.88 1.84
N VAL A 341 -4.38 3.64 1.14
CA VAL A 341 -3.04 3.98 1.64
C VAL A 341 -3.14 5.00 2.76
N ASN A 342 -2.39 4.80 3.84
CA ASN A 342 -2.28 5.75 4.94
C ASN A 342 -1.72 7.10 4.44
N ALA A 343 -2.47 8.17 4.65
CA ALA A 343 -2.14 9.49 4.11
C ALA A 343 -0.89 10.12 4.73
N PHE A 344 -0.50 9.72 5.94
CA PHE A 344 0.65 10.26 6.64
C PHE A 344 1.93 9.45 6.39
N SER A 345 1.88 8.14 6.60
CA SER A 345 3.05 7.25 6.45
C SER A 345 3.29 6.77 5.03
N GLY A 346 2.27 6.76 4.17
CA GLY A 346 2.34 6.14 2.85
C GLY A 346 2.22 4.61 2.89
N GLU A 347 1.92 4.02 4.04
CA GLU A 347 1.73 2.58 4.16
C GLU A 347 0.45 2.14 3.46
N GLY A 348 0.54 1.10 2.63
CA GLY A 348 -0.58 0.55 1.88
C GLY A 348 -0.64 -0.97 1.86
N ILE A 349 0.40 -1.67 2.36
CA ILE A 349 0.46 -3.15 2.30
C ILE A 349 -0.47 -3.78 3.34
N ASP A 350 -0.42 -3.32 4.59
CA ASP A 350 -1.32 -3.80 5.64
C ASP A 350 -2.81 -3.52 5.31
N PRO A 351 -3.21 -2.29 4.94
CA PRO A 351 -4.58 -2.05 4.50
C PRO A 351 -5.02 -2.89 3.30
N ALA A 352 -4.08 -3.24 2.41
CA ALA A 352 -4.39 -4.12 1.28
C ALA A 352 -4.72 -5.54 1.75
N PHE A 353 -3.99 -6.09 2.70
CA PHE A 353 -4.29 -7.41 3.28
C PHE A 353 -5.56 -7.40 4.13
N VAL A 354 -5.75 -6.37 4.95
CA VAL A 354 -6.96 -6.21 5.77
C VAL A 354 -8.21 -6.13 4.90
N SER A 355 -8.19 -5.28 3.86
CA SER A 355 -9.34 -5.15 2.95
C SER A 355 -9.59 -6.43 2.14
N ALA A 356 -8.52 -7.13 1.72
CA ALA A 356 -8.64 -8.41 1.03
C ALA A 356 -9.29 -9.48 1.91
N LYS A 357 -8.84 -9.60 3.16
CA LYS A 357 -9.41 -10.51 4.14
C LYS A 357 -10.88 -10.20 4.40
N THR A 358 -11.18 -8.95 4.75
CA THR A 358 -12.55 -8.52 5.05
C THR A 358 -13.49 -8.79 3.87
N LEU A 359 -13.07 -8.50 2.61
CA LEU A 359 -13.92 -8.76 1.44
C LEU A 359 -14.21 -10.25 1.24
N VAL A 360 -13.19 -11.10 1.40
CA VAL A 360 -13.36 -12.56 1.26
C VAL A 360 -14.27 -13.11 2.36
N GLU A 361 -14.18 -12.61 3.59
CA GLU A 361 -15.04 -13.01 4.72
C GLU A 361 -16.53 -12.64 4.53
N HIS A 362 -16.84 -11.67 3.64
CA HIS A 362 -18.22 -11.33 3.26
C HIS A 362 -18.74 -12.10 2.05
N PHE A 363 -17.96 -13.02 1.49
CA PHE A 363 -18.37 -13.84 0.36
C PHE A 363 -18.62 -15.28 0.79
N ASP A 364 -19.85 -15.74 0.60
CA ASP A 364 -20.22 -17.14 0.69
C ASP A 364 -20.55 -17.70 -0.69
N ARG A 365 -19.91 -18.79 -1.10
CA ARG A 365 -20.07 -19.37 -2.45
C ARG A 365 -21.49 -19.89 -2.69
N ASP A 366 -22.11 -20.48 -1.68
CA ASP A 366 -23.40 -21.14 -1.83
C ASP A 366 -24.54 -20.11 -1.77
N GLU A 367 -24.45 -19.15 -0.87
CA GLU A 367 -25.42 -18.05 -0.75
C GLU A 367 -25.32 -17.04 -1.91
N HIS A 368 -24.11 -16.80 -2.41
CA HIS A 368 -23.85 -15.81 -3.46
C HIS A 368 -23.63 -16.45 -4.86
N ALA A 369 -24.10 -17.67 -5.08
CA ALA A 369 -23.90 -18.38 -6.35
C ALA A 369 -24.40 -17.60 -7.58
N ASP A 370 -25.48 -16.81 -7.41
CA ASP A 370 -26.06 -15.97 -8.47
C ASP A 370 -25.40 -14.57 -8.58
N GLY A 371 -24.51 -14.21 -7.66
CA GLY A 371 -23.75 -12.97 -7.64
C GLY A 371 -23.65 -12.39 -6.23
N PHE A 372 -22.53 -11.73 -5.95
CA PHE A 372 -22.29 -10.99 -4.70
C PHE A 372 -23.30 -9.84 -4.58
N PRO A 373 -24.18 -9.81 -3.56
CA PRO A 373 -25.29 -8.85 -3.51
C PRO A 373 -24.83 -7.46 -3.07
N SER A 374 -25.62 -6.44 -3.38
CA SER A 374 -25.37 -5.05 -2.96
C SER A 374 -25.28 -4.91 -1.44
N GLU A 375 -26.03 -5.72 -0.68
CA GLU A 375 -26.03 -5.71 0.78
C GLU A 375 -24.66 -6.18 1.32
N ALA A 376 -24.15 -7.31 0.85
CA ALA A 376 -22.82 -7.79 1.25
C ALA A 376 -21.70 -6.83 0.82
N ALA A 377 -21.84 -6.15 -0.33
CA ALA A 377 -20.94 -5.09 -0.74
C ALA A 377 -20.98 -3.88 0.21
N HIS A 378 -22.15 -3.53 0.71
CA HIS A 378 -22.32 -2.48 1.71
C HIS A 378 -21.72 -2.87 3.06
N ASP A 379 -21.96 -4.09 3.51
CA ASP A 379 -21.47 -4.62 4.79
C ASP A 379 -19.94 -4.71 4.79
N TYR A 380 -19.34 -5.19 3.70
CA TYR A 380 -17.89 -5.14 3.49
C TYR A 380 -17.31 -3.74 3.72
N GLN A 381 -17.87 -2.72 3.06
CA GLN A 381 -17.39 -1.34 3.19
C GLN A 381 -17.56 -0.81 4.62
N THR A 382 -18.69 -1.11 5.24
CA THR A 382 -19.03 -0.66 6.58
C THR A 382 -18.10 -1.27 7.61
N GLU A 383 -17.86 -2.58 7.55
CA GLU A 383 -16.96 -3.26 8.46
C GLU A 383 -15.50 -2.82 8.24
N LEU A 384 -15.06 -2.78 6.99
CA LEU A 384 -13.72 -2.32 6.69
C LEU A 384 -13.48 -0.90 7.23
N TRP A 385 -14.43 0.02 7.01
CA TRP A 385 -14.28 1.39 7.50
C TRP A 385 -14.36 1.50 9.02
N LYS A 386 -15.16 0.67 9.67
CA LYS A 386 -15.17 0.54 11.13
C LYS A 386 -13.78 0.14 11.66
N ASN A 387 -13.10 -0.78 10.98
CA ASN A 387 -11.81 -1.32 11.40
C ASN A 387 -10.64 -0.37 11.14
N ILE A 388 -10.56 0.25 9.93
CA ILE A 388 -9.41 1.08 9.54
C ILE A 388 -9.72 2.59 9.49
N GLY A 389 -10.98 2.98 9.48
CA GLY A 389 -11.42 4.37 9.31
C GLY A 389 -10.86 5.34 10.34
N PRO A 390 -10.83 5.01 11.65
CA PRO A 390 -10.21 5.86 12.66
C PRO A 390 -8.75 6.18 12.34
N VAL A 391 -7.97 5.16 11.99
CA VAL A 391 -6.54 5.31 11.60
C VAL A 391 -6.41 6.18 10.36
N MET A 392 -7.20 5.91 9.31
CA MET A 392 -7.17 6.68 8.06
C MET A 392 -7.56 8.14 8.28
N THR A 393 -8.54 8.39 9.15
CA THR A 393 -8.98 9.75 9.52
C THR A 393 -7.90 10.50 10.26
N ASN A 394 -7.26 9.86 11.25
CA ASN A 394 -6.20 10.46 12.03
C ASN A 394 -4.95 10.72 11.18
N SER A 395 -4.54 9.78 10.34
CA SER A 395 -3.41 9.97 9.43
C SER A 395 -3.62 11.14 8.46
N TYR A 396 -4.83 11.32 7.96
CA TYR A 396 -5.16 12.47 7.09
C TYR A 396 -5.10 13.80 7.85
N LYS A 397 -5.54 13.84 9.11
CA LYS A 397 -5.37 15.03 9.97
C LYS A 397 -3.89 15.33 10.22
N MET A 398 -3.08 14.29 10.48
CA MET A 398 -1.63 14.42 10.67
C MET A 398 -0.94 14.93 9.40
N GLN A 399 -1.28 14.42 8.22
CA GLN A 399 -0.76 14.92 6.94
C GLN A 399 -1.02 16.42 6.77
N LYS A 400 -2.23 16.91 7.15
CA LYS A 400 -2.55 18.34 7.12
C LYS A 400 -1.76 19.15 8.15
N LEU A 401 -1.44 18.57 9.29
CA LEU A 401 -0.66 19.23 10.34
C LEU A 401 0.79 19.46 9.91
N VAL A 402 1.39 18.47 9.23
CA VAL A 402 2.78 18.54 8.73
C VAL A 402 2.97 19.71 7.75
N LYS A 403 1.94 20.13 7.02
CA LYS A 403 1.97 21.33 6.17
C LYS A 403 2.25 22.61 6.95
N LYS A 404 1.94 22.64 8.26
CA LYS A 404 2.13 23.80 9.10
C LYS A 404 3.55 23.78 9.71
N ARG A 405 4.57 24.17 8.94
CA ARG A 405 5.99 24.13 9.30
C ARG A 405 6.30 24.62 10.71
N ARG A 406 5.75 25.78 11.14
CA ARG A 406 6.00 26.34 12.47
C ARG A 406 5.48 25.41 13.59
N LEU A 407 4.31 24.83 13.39
CA LEU A 407 3.69 23.92 14.34
C LEU A 407 4.46 22.59 14.40
N MET A 408 4.89 22.07 13.26
CA MET A 408 5.69 20.84 13.19
C MET A 408 7.05 21.03 13.86
N ASN A 409 7.76 22.12 13.57
CA ASN A 409 9.04 22.44 14.23
C ASN A 409 8.88 22.56 15.74
N TRP A 410 7.81 23.20 16.21
CA TRP A 410 7.51 23.34 17.61
C TRP A 410 7.19 21.99 18.28
N PHE A 411 6.37 21.15 17.64
CA PHE A 411 6.02 19.80 18.10
C PHE A 411 7.28 18.92 18.21
N MET A 412 8.10 18.87 17.18
CA MET A 412 9.36 18.12 17.19
C MET A 412 10.33 18.64 18.23
N GLY A 413 10.41 19.96 18.42
CA GLY A 413 11.23 20.58 19.48
C GLY A 413 10.75 20.24 20.90
N LYS A 414 9.47 19.88 21.08
CA LYS A 414 8.99 19.35 22.37
C LYS A 414 9.26 17.85 22.51
N ALA A 415 9.08 17.08 21.44
CA ALA A 415 9.33 15.64 21.42
C ALA A 415 10.82 15.30 21.66
N SER A 416 11.74 16.17 21.26
CA SER A 416 13.19 15.97 21.43
C SER A 416 13.72 16.30 22.83
N ARG A 417 12.88 16.79 23.76
CA ARG A 417 13.32 17.10 25.12
C ARG A 417 13.43 15.84 25.98
N ASP A 418 14.43 15.85 26.89
CA ASP A 418 14.62 14.82 27.92
C ASP A 418 13.82 15.16 29.19
N ASP A 419 12.53 15.53 29.02
CA ASP A 419 11.60 15.75 30.12
C ASP A 419 10.37 14.84 29.97
N LYS A 420 9.54 14.75 31.03
CA LYS A 420 8.33 13.92 31.05
C LYS A 420 7.38 14.22 29.89
N LYS A 421 7.32 15.47 29.42
CA LYS A 421 6.45 15.87 28.30
C LYS A 421 7.03 15.38 26.97
N GLY A 422 8.35 15.47 26.78
CA GLY A 422 9.03 14.92 25.60
C GLY A 422 8.87 13.42 25.52
N GLU A 423 9.06 12.71 26.64
CA GLU A 423 8.84 11.27 26.74
C GLU A 423 7.40 10.89 26.40
N MET A 424 6.40 11.56 26.97
CA MET A 424 4.99 11.33 26.64
C MET A 424 4.69 11.48 25.14
N ILE A 425 5.27 12.48 24.48
CA ILE A 425 5.09 12.72 23.06
C ILE A 425 5.75 11.61 22.24
N ARG A 426 6.98 11.19 22.61
CA ARG A 426 7.66 10.05 21.96
C ARG A 426 6.85 8.76 22.09
N ASN A 427 6.35 8.45 23.29
CA ASN A 427 5.52 7.28 23.53
C ASN A 427 4.23 7.29 22.70
N GLN A 428 3.59 8.46 22.52
CA GLN A 428 2.43 8.59 21.63
C GLN A 428 2.81 8.41 20.14
N LEU A 429 3.97 8.85 19.72
CA LEU A 429 4.47 8.61 18.37
C LEU A 429 4.82 7.13 18.17
N GLU A 430 5.43 6.48 19.17
CA GLU A 430 5.70 5.03 19.17
C GLU A 430 4.41 4.25 19.01
N LEU A 431 3.39 4.55 19.82
CA LEU A 431 2.07 3.96 19.70
C LEU A 431 1.46 4.14 18.29
N ALA A 432 1.66 5.30 17.69
CA ALA A 432 1.15 5.61 16.34
C ALA A 432 1.80 4.79 15.22
N VAL A 433 3.03 4.32 15.40
CA VAL A 433 3.78 3.58 14.36
C VAL A 433 3.89 2.08 14.65
N SER A 434 3.66 1.63 15.88
CA SER A 434 3.99 0.27 16.32
C SER A 434 2.88 -0.75 16.20
N SER A 435 1.59 -0.38 16.23
CA SER A 435 0.49 -1.34 16.12
C SER A 435 -0.83 -0.71 15.67
N LYS A 436 -1.74 -1.53 15.11
CA LYS A 436 -3.08 -1.12 14.70
C LYS A 436 -3.94 -0.72 15.91
N SER A 437 -3.91 -1.51 17.00
CA SER A 437 -4.63 -1.22 18.23
C SER A 437 -4.13 0.04 18.92
N ALA A 438 -2.83 0.29 18.89
CA ALA A 438 -2.24 1.51 19.41
C ALA A 438 -2.57 2.75 18.57
N GLN A 439 -2.80 2.58 17.25
CA GLN A 439 -3.25 3.69 16.41
C GLN A 439 -4.71 4.11 16.67
N GLU A 440 -5.56 3.20 17.18
CA GLU A 440 -6.91 3.54 17.63
C GLU A 440 -6.89 4.38 18.91
N ASP A 441 -5.93 4.12 19.81
CA ASP A 441 -5.71 4.87 21.06
C ASP A 441 -4.84 6.11 20.88
N VAL A 442 -4.28 6.32 19.69
CA VAL A 442 -3.48 7.53 19.42
C VAL A 442 -4.34 8.77 19.57
N ALA A 443 -3.92 9.60 20.48
CA ALA A 443 -4.47 10.90 20.70
C ALA A 443 -4.69 11.63 19.37
N THR A 444 -5.90 12.14 19.13
CA THR A 444 -6.16 12.99 17.97
C THR A 444 -5.13 14.12 17.90
N PRO A 445 -4.84 14.73 16.75
CA PRO A 445 -3.96 15.90 16.68
C PRO A 445 -4.30 16.99 17.72
N TRP A 446 -5.57 17.08 18.08
CA TRP A 446 -6.05 17.99 19.13
C TRP A 446 -5.69 17.50 20.53
N GLN A 447 -5.72 16.22 20.81
CA GLN A 447 -5.25 15.63 22.07
C GLN A 447 -3.72 15.71 22.19
N LEU A 448 -2.98 15.47 21.08
CA LEU A 448 -1.54 15.72 21.04
C LEU A 448 -1.22 17.20 21.29
N ILE A 449 -1.97 18.11 20.69
CA ILE A 449 -1.85 19.55 20.96
C ILE A 449 -2.19 19.85 22.42
N LYS A 450 -3.26 19.28 22.99
CA LYS A 450 -3.57 19.45 24.44
C LYS A 450 -2.48 18.89 25.34
N LEU A 451 -1.97 17.68 25.09
CA LEU A 451 -0.86 17.07 25.84
C LEU A 451 0.40 17.92 25.85
N VAL A 452 0.58 18.73 24.83
CA VAL A 452 1.76 19.59 24.68
C VAL A 452 1.55 21.00 25.27
N PHE A 453 0.32 21.51 25.31
CA PHE A 453 0.02 22.87 25.83
C PHE A 453 -0.42 22.87 27.30
N PHE A 454 -0.97 21.79 27.82
CA PHE A 454 -1.44 21.66 29.20
C PHE A 454 -0.71 20.56 29.96
#